data_889cb6ea3f704ff7b24bb76c7800336a
#
_entry.id   889cb6ea3f704ff7b24bb76c7800336a
#
_cell.length_a   1.000
_cell.length_b   1.000
_cell.length_c   1.000
_cell.angle_alpha   90.00
_cell.angle_beta   90.00
_cell.angle_gamma   90.00
#
_symmetry.space_group_name_H-M   'P 1'
#
loop_
_entity.id
_entity.type
_entity.pdbx_description
1 polymer ?
#
loop_
_entity_poly.entity_id
_entity_poly.type
_entity_poly.pdbx_seq_one_letter_code
_entity_poly.pdbx_strand_id
1 'polypeptide(L)'
;VIMTTVDDIYEIYDELESEGVSDLLTVYKGWQKKGLNSVPITSYKADSKIGGTSKLTKLIKDAGERNIRMYLYNDALRINPDEKNATFNVVKQINKRRFEETTYKTVYSTMNYLTPARTRSLLNSFIGKYVKSGVGNLALAGISNTLFSYTYSGDTYTRYDTQKMYENIVTEAAQKTKLVLEQPFAYLWSETDAFLDMPLYTSSYIFEDESIPFLSIVLKGVM
;
A
#
# COMPACT_ATOMS: atom_id res chain seq x y z
N VAL A 1 8.41 -17.71 -2.73
CA VAL A 1 9.78 -17.48 -3.21
C VAL A 1 10.19 -16.09 -2.74
N ILE A 2 11.40 -15.94 -2.19
CA ILE A 2 12.00 -14.65 -1.88
C ILE A 2 12.71 -14.19 -3.13
N MET A 3 12.47 -12.96 -3.54
CA MET A 3 13.08 -12.39 -4.73
C MET A 3 14.21 -11.41 -4.37
N THR A 4 14.08 -10.71 -3.23
CA THR A 4 15.03 -9.69 -2.84
C THR A 4 15.17 -9.70 -1.31
N THR A 5 16.38 -9.83 -0.82
CA THR A 5 16.71 -9.72 0.60
C THR A 5 17.19 -8.31 0.96
N VAL A 6 17.39 -8.05 2.24
CA VAL A 6 17.97 -6.79 2.70
C VAL A 6 19.41 -6.61 2.17
N ASP A 7 20.16 -7.69 2.05
CA ASP A 7 21.54 -7.65 1.55
C ASP A 7 21.55 -7.32 0.03
N ASP A 8 20.65 -7.93 -0.74
CA ASP A 8 20.49 -7.59 -2.18
C ASP A 8 20.14 -6.11 -2.38
N ILE A 9 19.34 -5.51 -1.49
CA ILE A 9 18.99 -4.08 -1.59
C ILE A 9 20.22 -3.20 -1.34
N TYR A 10 21.09 -3.56 -0.40
CA TYR A 10 22.35 -2.85 -0.21
C TYR A 10 23.23 -2.90 -1.48
N GLU A 11 23.37 -4.09 -2.08
CA GLU A 11 24.13 -4.25 -3.33
C GLU A 11 23.54 -3.39 -4.46
N ILE A 12 22.20 -3.39 -4.62
CA ILE A 12 21.51 -2.55 -5.60
C ILE A 12 21.79 -1.06 -5.36
N TYR A 13 21.73 -0.60 -4.11
CA TYR A 13 22.00 0.80 -3.79
C TYR A 13 23.47 1.18 -4.06
N ASP A 14 24.41 0.30 -3.72
CA ASP A 14 25.83 0.53 -3.97
C ASP A 14 26.13 0.59 -5.47
N GLU A 15 25.53 -0.29 -6.28
CA GLU A 15 25.65 -0.29 -7.72
C GLU A 15 25.07 1.00 -8.35
N LEU A 16 23.85 1.38 -7.97
CA LEU A 16 23.22 2.60 -8.48
C LEU A 16 24.01 3.87 -8.13
N GLU A 17 24.54 3.97 -6.91
CA GLU A 17 25.38 5.10 -6.51
C GLU A 17 26.70 5.12 -7.29
N SER A 18 27.32 3.96 -7.55
CA SER A 18 28.53 3.87 -8.33
C SER A 18 28.35 4.35 -9.77
N GLU A 19 27.14 4.20 -10.32
CA GLU A 19 26.74 4.71 -11.62
C GLU A 19 26.24 6.18 -11.59
N GLY A 20 26.35 6.84 -10.45
CA GLY A 20 25.99 8.25 -10.28
C GLY A 20 24.49 8.50 -10.11
N VAL A 21 23.69 7.48 -9.85
CA VAL A 21 22.26 7.63 -9.57
C VAL A 21 22.08 8.08 -8.13
N SER A 22 21.45 9.23 -7.93
CA SER A 22 21.15 9.81 -6.62
C SER A 22 19.67 10.15 -6.49
N ASP A 23 19.21 10.49 -5.29
CA ASP A 23 17.83 10.85 -4.98
C ASP A 23 16.83 9.73 -5.36
N LEU A 24 17.06 8.54 -4.81
CA LEU A 24 16.23 7.38 -5.08
C LEU A 24 14.98 7.37 -4.19
N LEU A 25 13.84 7.01 -4.79
CA LEU A 25 12.64 6.58 -4.08
C LEU A 25 12.42 5.09 -4.32
N THR A 26 12.39 4.31 -3.27
CA THR A 26 12.21 2.87 -3.36
C THR A 26 11.04 2.39 -2.50
N VAL A 27 10.31 1.41 -3.00
CA VAL A 27 9.19 0.79 -2.27
C VAL A 27 9.42 -0.70 -2.16
N TYR A 28 9.52 -1.20 -0.93
CA TYR A 28 9.72 -2.61 -0.66
C TYR A 28 8.40 -3.33 -0.43
N LYS A 29 7.98 -4.14 -1.41
CA LYS A 29 6.79 -4.97 -1.34
C LYS A 29 7.13 -6.36 -0.79
N GLY A 30 6.26 -6.94 0.02
CA GLY A 30 6.43 -8.31 0.53
C GLY A 30 7.44 -8.48 1.69
N TRP A 31 7.85 -7.40 2.33
CA TRP A 31 8.81 -7.39 3.44
C TRP A 31 8.32 -8.10 4.70
N GLN A 32 6.99 -8.15 4.90
CA GLN A 32 6.37 -8.71 6.09
C GLN A 32 6.48 -10.24 6.15
N LYS A 33 6.40 -10.79 7.37
CA LYS A 33 6.39 -12.23 7.60
C LYS A 33 5.34 -12.92 6.72
N LYS A 34 5.74 -13.98 6.04
CA LYS A 34 4.96 -14.74 5.05
C LYS A 34 4.72 -14.02 3.71
N GLY A 35 5.31 -12.84 3.50
CA GLY A 35 5.31 -12.13 2.21
C GLY A 35 4.05 -11.33 1.91
N LEU A 36 3.96 -10.89 0.66
CA LEU A 36 2.98 -9.90 0.19
C LEU A 36 1.52 -10.25 0.48
N ASN A 37 1.16 -11.53 0.39
CA ASN A 37 -0.22 -11.99 0.56
C ASN A 37 -0.65 -12.16 2.03
N SER A 38 0.25 -11.93 2.99
CA SER A 38 -0.07 -11.97 4.42
C SER A 38 -0.65 -10.65 4.89
N VAL A 39 -1.86 -10.37 4.49
CA VAL A 39 -2.62 -9.14 4.81
C VAL A 39 -3.80 -9.43 5.75
N PRO A 40 -4.22 -8.45 6.56
CA PRO A 40 -3.63 -7.13 6.78
C PRO A 40 -2.33 -7.20 7.60
N ILE A 41 -1.46 -6.22 7.39
CA ILE A 41 -0.24 -6.06 8.18
C ILE A 41 -0.61 -5.40 9.51
N THR A 42 -0.39 -6.11 10.63
CA THR A 42 -0.78 -5.65 11.97
C THR A 42 0.39 -5.33 12.89
N SER A 43 1.61 -5.64 12.42
CA SER A 43 2.83 -5.40 13.19
C SER A 43 4.01 -5.13 12.28
N TYR A 44 4.93 -4.31 12.74
CA TYR A 44 6.22 -4.12 12.09
C TYR A 44 7.13 -5.33 12.40
N LYS A 45 7.00 -6.36 11.56
CA LYS A 45 7.78 -7.60 11.67
C LYS A 45 8.14 -8.12 10.29
N ALA A 46 9.38 -7.95 9.91
CA ALA A 46 9.90 -8.46 8.66
C ALA A 46 10.11 -9.98 8.69
N ASP A 47 10.05 -10.61 7.52
CA ASP A 47 10.35 -12.04 7.39
C ASP A 47 11.84 -12.29 7.70
N SER A 48 12.10 -13.35 8.46
CA SER A 48 13.48 -13.72 8.82
C SER A 48 14.34 -14.08 7.60
N LYS A 49 13.69 -14.59 6.56
CA LYS A 49 14.38 -15.02 5.34
C LYS A 49 14.90 -13.85 4.49
N ILE A 50 14.36 -12.65 4.67
CA ILE A 50 14.87 -11.44 4.00
C ILE A 50 15.92 -10.70 4.84
N GLY A 51 16.20 -11.17 6.04
CA GLY A 51 17.14 -10.55 6.98
C GLY A 51 16.51 -10.15 8.33
N GLY A 52 15.18 -10.20 8.45
CA GLY A 52 14.45 -9.88 9.67
C GLY A 52 14.33 -8.39 9.97
N THR A 53 13.61 -8.07 11.04
CA THR A 53 13.22 -6.69 11.36
C THR A 53 14.42 -5.78 11.68
N SER A 54 15.41 -6.28 12.40
CA SER A 54 16.58 -5.47 12.79
C SER A 54 17.42 -5.05 11.59
N LYS A 55 17.70 -5.98 10.67
CA LYS A 55 18.39 -5.66 9.41
C LYS A 55 17.59 -4.68 8.55
N LEU A 56 16.30 -4.91 8.39
CA LEU A 56 15.44 -4.02 7.63
C LEU A 56 15.40 -2.61 8.23
N THR A 57 15.28 -2.49 9.56
CA THR A 57 15.31 -1.19 10.24
C THR A 57 16.64 -0.47 10.03
N LYS A 58 17.75 -1.22 10.08
CA LYS A 58 19.06 -0.65 9.79
C LYS A 58 19.16 -0.16 8.36
N LEU A 59 18.76 -0.97 7.38
CA LEU A 59 18.72 -0.58 5.97
C LEU A 59 17.95 0.73 5.74
N ILE A 60 16.75 0.87 6.34
CA ILE A 60 15.94 2.08 6.18
C ILE A 60 16.66 3.33 6.73
N LYS A 61 17.38 3.20 7.85
CA LYS A 61 18.17 4.29 8.43
C LYS A 61 19.37 4.64 7.57
N ASP A 62 20.15 3.63 7.18
CA ASP A 62 21.33 3.79 6.33
C ASP A 62 20.93 4.40 4.96
N ALA A 63 19.80 3.98 4.38
CA ALA A 63 19.24 4.56 3.15
C ALA A 63 18.92 6.06 3.34
N GLY A 64 18.33 6.43 4.48
CA GLY A 64 18.05 7.82 4.80
C GLY A 64 19.30 8.71 4.89
N GLU A 65 20.41 8.16 5.43
CA GLU A 65 21.72 8.83 5.48
C GLU A 65 22.32 9.03 4.08
N ARG A 66 21.97 8.14 3.14
CA ARG A 66 22.38 8.19 1.72
C ARG A 66 21.41 8.98 0.84
N ASN A 67 20.46 9.73 1.43
CA ASN A 67 19.40 10.45 0.71
C ASN A 67 18.49 9.55 -0.16
N ILE A 68 18.35 8.28 0.24
CA ILE A 68 17.45 7.31 -0.40
C ILE A 68 16.17 7.22 0.42
N ARG A 69 15.04 7.53 -0.23
CA ARG A 69 13.72 7.46 0.41
C ARG A 69 13.13 6.07 0.26
N MET A 70 13.26 5.25 1.31
CA MET A 70 12.73 3.88 1.32
C MET A 70 11.38 3.82 2.03
N TYR A 71 10.37 3.26 1.36
CA TYR A 71 9.01 3.06 1.85
C TYR A 71 8.68 1.59 1.97
N LEU A 72 7.96 1.21 3.02
CA LEU A 72 7.45 -0.15 3.19
C LEU A 72 5.99 -0.23 2.75
N TYR A 73 5.71 -1.16 1.84
CA TYR A 73 4.38 -1.35 1.28
C TYR A 73 3.41 -2.00 2.27
N ASN A 74 2.20 -1.46 2.36
CA ASN A 74 1.11 -1.98 3.17
C ASN A 74 -0.22 -1.89 2.40
N ASP A 75 -0.79 -3.04 2.05
CA ASP A 75 -2.16 -3.11 1.58
C ASP A 75 -3.10 -3.01 2.80
N ALA A 76 -3.79 -1.90 2.91
CA ALA A 76 -4.65 -1.58 4.04
C ALA A 76 -6.12 -2.00 3.82
N LEU A 77 -6.47 -2.50 2.63
CA LEU A 77 -7.83 -2.89 2.27
C LEU A 77 -8.09 -4.38 2.49
N ARG A 78 -7.14 -5.22 2.08
CA ARG A 78 -7.37 -6.65 1.92
C ARG A 78 -7.12 -7.44 3.19
N ILE A 79 -7.87 -8.53 3.34
CA ILE A 79 -7.61 -9.60 4.30
C ILE A 79 -7.58 -10.94 3.57
N ASN A 80 -6.50 -11.69 3.79
CA ASN A 80 -6.38 -13.05 3.25
C ASN A 80 -7.08 -14.05 4.19
N PRO A 81 -8.20 -14.66 3.75
CA PRO A 81 -8.94 -15.62 4.58
C PRO A 81 -8.16 -16.90 4.87
N ASP A 82 -7.20 -17.28 4.03
CA ASP A 82 -6.36 -18.47 4.24
C ASP A 82 -5.31 -18.25 5.35
N GLU A 83 -4.98 -17.00 5.65
CA GLU A 83 -3.97 -16.62 6.64
C GLU A 83 -4.57 -16.04 7.92
N LYS A 84 -5.75 -15.44 7.84
CA LYS A 84 -6.38 -14.71 8.94
C LYS A 84 -7.89 -14.93 8.95
N ASN A 85 -8.46 -14.88 10.15
CA ASN A 85 -9.92 -15.01 10.31
C ASN A 85 -10.64 -13.79 9.69
N ALA A 86 -11.28 -14.01 8.55
CA ALA A 86 -12.10 -13.04 7.84
C ALA A 86 -13.61 -13.15 8.17
N THR A 87 -13.97 -13.66 9.32
CA THR A 87 -15.37 -13.84 9.70
C THR A 87 -16.04 -12.51 10.06
N PHE A 88 -15.31 -11.63 10.75
CA PHE A 88 -15.83 -10.35 11.23
C PHE A 88 -15.10 -9.16 10.62
N ASN A 89 -15.76 -8.00 10.63
CA ASN A 89 -15.19 -6.73 10.16
C ASN A 89 -14.79 -6.73 8.68
N VAL A 90 -15.43 -7.57 7.88
CA VAL A 90 -15.27 -7.59 6.43
C VAL A 90 -16.52 -7.01 5.75
N VAL A 91 -16.29 -6.44 4.59
CA VAL A 91 -17.32 -5.87 3.74
C VAL A 91 -18.30 -6.95 3.28
N LYS A 92 -19.57 -6.62 3.32
CA LYS A 92 -20.64 -7.47 2.77
C LYS A 92 -21.35 -6.74 1.64
N GLN A 93 -21.78 -7.52 0.68
CA GLN A 93 -22.69 -7.09 -0.37
C GLN A 93 -24.12 -6.95 0.19
N ILE A 94 -25.00 -6.36 -0.61
CA ILE A 94 -26.42 -6.17 -0.27
C ILE A 94 -27.14 -7.50 0.08
N ASN A 95 -26.71 -8.60 -0.57
CA ASN A 95 -27.21 -9.95 -0.32
C ASN A 95 -26.62 -10.57 0.97
N LYS A 96 -25.92 -9.80 1.80
CA LYS A 96 -25.24 -10.18 3.04
C LYS A 96 -24.07 -11.17 2.87
N ARG A 97 -23.71 -11.56 1.65
CA ARG A 97 -22.49 -12.34 1.38
C ARG A 97 -21.26 -11.46 1.54
N ARG A 98 -20.14 -12.05 1.93
CA ARG A 98 -18.86 -11.34 1.95
C ARG A 98 -18.51 -10.88 0.53
N PHE A 99 -17.92 -9.70 0.43
CA PHE A 99 -17.28 -9.30 -0.80
C PHE A 99 -16.01 -10.11 -0.98
N GLU A 100 -15.88 -10.77 -2.11
CA GLU A 100 -14.74 -11.60 -2.47
C GLU A 100 -14.13 -11.09 -3.77
N GLU A 101 -12.86 -10.70 -3.69
CA GLU A 101 -12.04 -10.43 -4.85
C GLU A 101 -11.38 -11.75 -5.26
N THR A 102 -11.76 -12.25 -6.43
CA THR A 102 -11.16 -13.46 -6.98
C THR A 102 -9.99 -13.08 -7.88
N THR A 103 -8.84 -13.67 -7.62
CA THR A 103 -7.65 -13.48 -8.44
C THR A 103 -7.29 -14.76 -9.16
N TYR A 104 -6.98 -14.63 -10.45
CA TYR A 104 -6.55 -15.74 -11.27
C TYR A 104 -5.02 -15.79 -11.33
N LYS A 105 -4.44 -17.00 -11.31
CA LYS A 105 -2.99 -17.23 -11.46
C LYS A 105 -2.11 -16.65 -10.33
N THR A 106 -2.65 -16.51 -9.12
CA THR A 106 -1.90 -16.10 -7.93
C THR A 106 -1.82 -17.22 -6.90
N VAL A 107 -1.02 -17.01 -5.87
CA VAL A 107 -0.82 -17.97 -4.75
C VAL A 107 -2.05 -18.10 -3.87
N TYR A 108 -2.97 -17.13 -3.92
CA TYR A 108 -4.25 -17.15 -3.22
C TYR A 108 -5.41 -17.08 -4.21
N SER A 109 -6.52 -17.70 -3.88
CA SER A 109 -7.70 -17.74 -4.76
C SER A 109 -8.64 -16.55 -4.54
N THR A 110 -8.79 -16.09 -3.31
CA THR A 110 -9.70 -15.00 -2.94
C THR A 110 -9.11 -14.12 -1.85
N MET A 111 -9.48 -12.83 -1.89
CA MET A 111 -9.28 -11.87 -0.80
C MET A 111 -10.63 -11.28 -0.40
N ASN A 112 -10.79 -10.96 0.87
CA ASN A 112 -11.92 -10.17 1.33
C ASN A 112 -11.47 -8.72 1.60
N TYR A 113 -12.42 -7.79 1.65
CA TYR A 113 -12.15 -6.40 2.00
C TYR A 113 -12.51 -6.14 3.45
N LEU A 114 -11.65 -5.41 4.14
CA LEU A 114 -11.92 -4.91 5.48
C LEU A 114 -12.94 -3.76 5.42
N THR A 115 -13.78 -3.65 6.45
CA THR A 115 -14.58 -2.44 6.62
C THR A 115 -13.65 -1.24 6.89
N PRO A 116 -13.99 -0.01 6.43
CA PRO A 116 -13.16 1.16 6.68
C PRO A 116 -12.85 1.40 8.18
N ALA A 117 -13.81 1.14 9.06
CA ALA A 117 -13.59 1.23 10.51
C ALA A 117 -12.52 0.24 11.00
N ARG A 118 -12.50 -0.98 10.46
CA ARG A 118 -11.48 -1.97 10.80
C ARG A 118 -10.13 -1.61 10.24
N THR A 119 -10.07 -1.14 8.99
CA THR A 119 -8.86 -0.61 8.36
C THR A 119 -8.25 0.50 9.23
N ARG A 120 -9.04 1.50 9.63
CA ARG A 120 -8.58 2.60 10.52
C ARG A 120 -7.96 2.07 11.79
N SER A 121 -8.64 1.16 12.48
CA SER A 121 -8.15 0.58 13.73
C SER A 121 -6.81 -0.16 13.57
N LEU A 122 -6.69 -0.99 12.54
CA LEU A 122 -5.49 -1.79 12.29
C LEU A 122 -4.33 -0.90 11.82
N LEU A 123 -4.59 0.01 10.90
CA LEU A 123 -3.57 0.91 10.36
C LEU A 123 -3.01 1.84 11.43
N ASN A 124 -3.87 2.45 12.25
CA ASN A 124 -3.43 3.31 13.36
C ASN A 124 -2.59 2.54 14.39
N SER A 125 -2.98 1.30 14.71
CA SER A 125 -2.19 0.44 15.59
C SER A 125 -0.84 0.07 14.99
N PHE A 126 -0.81 -0.22 13.69
CA PHE A 126 0.42 -0.50 12.96
C PHE A 126 1.34 0.71 12.94
N ILE A 127 0.85 1.87 12.49
CA ILE A 127 1.62 3.12 12.40
C ILE A 127 2.20 3.51 13.75
N GLY A 128 1.43 3.38 14.84
CA GLY A 128 1.91 3.69 16.18
C GLY A 128 3.12 2.85 16.62
N LYS A 129 3.19 1.58 16.20
CA LYS A 129 4.36 0.71 16.45
C LYS A 129 5.49 0.98 15.46
N TYR A 130 5.15 1.24 14.21
CA TYR A 130 6.07 1.51 13.12
C TYR A 130 6.93 2.75 13.40
N VAL A 131 6.29 3.86 13.73
CA VAL A 131 6.97 5.13 14.06
C VAL A 131 7.84 4.99 15.32
N LYS A 132 7.38 4.27 16.34
CA LYS A 132 8.18 3.98 17.55
C LYS A 132 9.46 3.21 17.25
N SER A 133 9.52 2.48 16.16
CA SER A 133 10.72 1.75 15.73
C SER A 133 11.72 2.64 14.99
N GLY A 134 11.45 3.95 14.87
CA GLY A 134 12.33 4.92 14.23
C GLY A 134 12.26 4.90 12.70
N VAL A 135 11.18 4.37 12.14
CA VAL A 135 10.88 4.38 10.71
C VAL A 135 9.60 5.17 10.45
N GLY A 136 9.52 5.91 9.34
CA GLY A 136 8.43 6.85 9.13
C GLY A 136 7.89 6.94 7.70
N ASN A 137 8.41 6.15 6.78
CA ASN A 137 8.00 6.17 5.37
C ASN A 137 7.12 4.96 5.06
N LEU A 138 5.90 5.19 4.59
CA LEU A 138 4.90 4.15 4.37
C LEU A 138 4.28 4.26 2.98
N ALA A 139 4.25 3.16 2.23
CA ALA A 139 3.50 3.07 0.98
C ALA A 139 2.17 2.36 1.24
N LEU A 140 1.05 3.05 1.01
CA LEU A 140 -0.29 2.53 1.19
C LEU A 140 -0.95 2.16 -0.14
N ALA A 141 -1.63 1.03 -0.13
CA ALA A 141 -2.41 0.52 -1.24
C ALA A 141 -3.81 0.06 -0.81
N GLY A 142 -4.62 -0.23 -1.80
CA GLY A 142 -5.98 -0.72 -1.65
C GLY A 142 -6.97 0.37 -1.32
N ILE A 143 -6.86 1.05 -0.19
CA ILE A 143 -7.74 2.17 0.17
C ILE A 143 -7.49 3.43 -0.67
N SER A 144 -6.35 3.51 -1.35
CA SER A 144 -6.00 4.63 -2.23
C SER A 144 -6.70 4.57 -3.58
N ASN A 145 -7.07 3.38 -4.05
CA ASN A 145 -7.53 3.14 -5.42
C ASN A 145 -8.81 2.30 -5.54
N THR A 146 -9.46 1.97 -4.43
CA THR A 146 -10.65 1.11 -4.45
C THR A 146 -11.78 1.74 -3.64
N LEU A 147 -12.92 1.99 -4.30
CA LEU A 147 -14.15 2.50 -3.68
C LEU A 147 -15.32 1.55 -3.95
N PHE A 148 -16.11 1.29 -2.93
CA PHE A 148 -17.27 0.41 -3.01
C PHE A 148 -18.38 0.88 -2.07
N SER A 149 -19.61 0.44 -2.37
CA SER A 149 -20.72 0.49 -1.42
C SER A 149 -20.81 -0.84 -0.67
N TYR A 150 -21.18 -0.82 0.59
CA TYR A 150 -21.25 -2.04 1.39
C TYR A 150 -22.33 -1.99 2.46
N THR A 151 -22.69 -3.15 2.98
CA THR A 151 -23.54 -3.27 4.16
C THR A 151 -22.74 -3.83 5.33
N TYR A 152 -22.99 -3.31 6.52
CA TYR A 152 -22.37 -3.80 7.74
C TYR A 152 -23.28 -3.54 8.93
N SER A 153 -23.54 -4.57 9.74
CA SER A 153 -24.37 -4.48 10.96
C SER A 153 -25.79 -3.93 10.76
N GLY A 154 -26.35 -4.09 9.56
CA GLY A 154 -27.68 -3.59 9.20
C GLY A 154 -27.68 -2.26 8.45
N ASP A 155 -26.60 -1.52 8.49
CA ASP A 155 -26.46 -0.24 7.79
C ASP A 155 -25.90 -0.43 6.39
N THR A 156 -26.25 0.49 5.49
CA THR A 156 -25.73 0.56 4.12
C THR A 156 -24.89 1.81 3.97
N TYR A 157 -23.67 1.63 3.48
CA TYR A 157 -22.70 2.68 3.22
C TYR A 157 -22.51 2.84 1.71
N THR A 158 -22.55 4.06 1.23
CA THR A 158 -22.32 4.40 -0.17
C THR A 158 -20.83 4.50 -0.49
N ARG A 159 -20.49 4.62 -1.79
CA ARG A 159 -19.13 4.95 -2.20
C ARG A 159 -18.64 6.28 -1.63
N TYR A 160 -19.54 7.25 -1.50
CA TYR A 160 -19.22 8.54 -0.90
C TYR A 160 -18.86 8.42 0.58
N ASP A 161 -19.63 7.61 1.34
CA ASP A 161 -19.29 7.34 2.74
C ASP A 161 -17.93 6.66 2.87
N THR A 162 -17.64 5.68 2.02
CA THR A 162 -16.34 5.01 1.98
C THR A 162 -15.22 5.98 1.62
N GLN A 163 -15.43 6.86 0.64
CA GLN A 163 -14.48 7.91 0.27
C GLN A 163 -14.15 8.79 1.48
N LYS A 164 -15.16 9.32 2.17
CA LYS A 164 -14.95 10.18 3.35
C LYS A 164 -14.21 9.48 4.49
N MET A 165 -14.50 8.19 4.69
CA MET A 165 -13.77 7.39 5.67
C MET A 165 -12.31 7.22 5.28
N TYR A 166 -12.01 6.96 4.00
CA TYR A 166 -10.64 6.79 3.52
C TYR A 166 -9.86 8.09 3.50
N GLU A 167 -10.47 9.22 3.12
CA GLU A 167 -9.86 10.54 3.29
C GLU A 167 -9.36 10.73 4.73
N ASN A 168 -10.23 10.53 5.72
CA ASN A 168 -9.85 10.67 7.12
C ASN A 168 -8.72 9.71 7.54
N ILE A 169 -8.77 8.45 7.10
CA ILE A 169 -7.75 7.45 7.43
C ILE A 169 -6.39 7.85 6.85
N VAL A 170 -6.35 8.30 5.61
CA VAL A 170 -5.12 8.70 4.94
C VAL A 170 -4.57 9.99 5.55
N THR A 171 -5.40 10.98 5.83
CA THR A 171 -5.00 12.21 6.54
C THR A 171 -4.41 11.90 7.94
N GLU A 172 -5.04 11.01 8.71
CA GLU A 172 -4.50 10.57 10.01
C GLU A 172 -3.14 9.86 9.87
N ALA A 173 -2.94 9.11 8.81
CA ALA A 173 -1.67 8.44 8.53
C ALA A 173 -0.59 9.46 8.11
N ALA A 174 -0.93 10.43 7.25
CA ALA A 174 -0.03 11.48 6.77
C ALA A 174 0.50 12.37 7.92
N GLN A 175 -0.29 12.58 8.97
CA GLN A 175 0.16 13.32 10.16
C GLN A 175 1.29 12.63 10.93
N LYS A 176 1.53 11.34 10.71
CA LYS A 176 2.47 10.52 11.48
C LYS A 176 3.58 9.91 10.64
N THR A 177 3.37 9.80 9.33
CA THR A 177 4.26 9.13 8.38
C THR A 177 4.33 9.93 7.09
N LYS A 178 5.44 9.82 6.37
CA LYS A 178 5.48 10.22 4.96
C LYS A 178 4.81 9.13 4.14
N LEU A 179 3.94 9.52 3.22
CA LEU A 179 3.13 8.59 2.45
C LEU A 179 3.49 8.59 0.97
N VAL A 180 3.56 7.40 0.41
CA VAL A 180 3.43 7.11 -1.02
C VAL A 180 2.14 6.34 -1.20
N LEU A 181 1.30 6.73 -2.16
CA LEU A 181 0.02 6.06 -2.41
C LEU A 181 0.04 5.36 -3.77
N GLU A 182 -0.40 4.10 -3.77
CA GLU A 182 -0.56 3.32 -5.01
C GLU A 182 -1.81 3.76 -5.75
N GLN A 183 -1.64 4.26 -6.99
CA GLN A 183 -2.72 4.69 -7.89
C GLN A 183 -3.79 5.55 -7.21
N PRO A 184 -3.44 6.61 -6.46
CA PRO A 184 -4.40 7.32 -5.64
C PRO A 184 -5.46 8.02 -6.47
N PHE A 185 -6.70 7.97 -5.99
CA PHE A 185 -7.74 8.87 -6.47
C PHE A 185 -7.37 10.33 -6.19
N ALA A 186 -7.83 11.24 -7.04
CA ALA A 186 -7.45 12.65 -7.00
C ALA A 186 -7.73 13.34 -5.64
N TYR A 187 -8.76 12.91 -4.92
CA TYR A 187 -9.08 13.48 -3.61
C TYR A 187 -8.06 13.15 -2.50
N LEU A 188 -7.09 12.26 -2.77
CA LEU A 188 -6.00 11.91 -1.84
C LEU A 188 -4.65 12.53 -2.22
N TRP A 189 -4.56 13.26 -3.31
CA TRP A 189 -3.28 13.75 -3.83
C TRP A 189 -2.57 14.73 -2.88
N SER A 190 -3.31 15.51 -2.11
CA SER A 190 -2.73 16.43 -1.11
C SER A 190 -2.03 15.73 0.06
N GLU A 191 -2.30 14.45 0.27
CA GLU A 191 -1.82 13.67 1.42
C GLU A 191 -0.61 12.79 1.09
N THR A 192 -0.08 12.86 -0.13
CA THR A 192 0.98 11.95 -0.58
C THR A 192 2.22 12.68 -1.06
N ASP A 193 3.39 12.14 -0.71
CA ASP A 193 4.68 12.66 -1.17
C ASP A 193 5.02 12.19 -2.59
N ALA A 194 4.47 11.05 -3.03
CA ALA A 194 4.66 10.52 -4.38
C ALA A 194 3.58 9.50 -4.75
N PHE A 195 3.43 9.25 -6.04
CA PHE A 195 2.51 8.25 -6.57
C PHE A 195 3.26 6.97 -6.96
N LEU A 196 2.67 5.82 -6.63
CA LEU A 196 3.18 4.50 -6.99
C LEU A 196 2.28 3.85 -8.04
N ASP A 197 2.90 3.20 -9.02
CA ASP A 197 2.23 2.37 -10.04
C ASP A 197 1.09 3.10 -10.81
N MET A 198 1.21 4.41 -11.02
CA MET A 198 0.20 5.18 -11.77
C MET A 198 0.16 4.73 -13.23
N PRO A 199 -1.02 4.50 -13.79
CA PRO A 199 -1.16 4.16 -15.20
C PRO A 199 -0.76 5.35 -16.08
N LEU A 200 0.22 5.13 -16.95
CA LEU A 200 0.70 6.14 -17.93
C LEU A 200 0.09 5.94 -19.31
N TYR A 201 -0.84 5.03 -19.45
CA TYR A 201 -1.49 4.64 -20.69
C TYR A 201 -3.01 4.74 -20.56
N THR A 202 -3.70 4.77 -21.70
CA THR A 202 -5.17 4.74 -21.75
C THR A 202 -5.71 3.33 -21.53
N SER A 203 -7.03 3.22 -21.43
CA SER A 203 -7.71 1.93 -21.29
C SER A 203 -7.64 1.05 -22.53
N SER A 204 -7.13 1.58 -23.65
CA SER A 204 -7.00 0.90 -24.94
C SER A 204 -8.33 0.28 -25.42
N TYR A 205 -9.42 1.03 -25.26
CA TYR A 205 -10.72 0.62 -25.81
C TYR A 205 -10.71 0.65 -27.33
N ILE A 206 -11.56 -0.17 -27.94
CA ILE A 206 -11.66 -0.35 -29.40
C ILE A 206 -11.97 0.94 -30.17
N PHE A 207 -12.44 1.98 -29.48
CA PHE A 207 -12.79 3.29 -30.03
C PHE A 207 -11.71 4.36 -29.78
N GLU A 208 -10.58 3.99 -29.19
CA GLU A 208 -9.47 4.90 -28.93
C GLU A 208 -8.49 4.86 -30.12
N ASP A 209 -8.36 5.99 -30.83
CA ASP A 209 -7.45 6.12 -31.95
C ASP A 209 -6.00 6.35 -31.50
N GLU A 210 -5.80 7.13 -30.41
CA GLU A 210 -4.49 7.46 -29.88
C GLU A 210 -4.49 7.49 -28.35
N SER A 211 -3.34 7.15 -27.77
CA SER A 211 -3.11 7.26 -26.32
C SER A 211 -2.63 8.67 -25.98
N ILE A 212 -3.39 9.41 -25.21
CA ILE A 212 -2.96 10.70 -24.66
C ILE A 212 -2.33 10.45 -23.28
N PRO A 213 -1.05 10.85 -23.04
CA PRO A 213 -0.40 10.72 -21.74
C PRO A 213 -0.92 11.79 -20.76
N PHE A 214 -2.23 11.74 -20.49
CA PHE A 214 -2.95 12.76 -19.74
C PHE A 214 -2.31 13.04 -18.37
N LEU A 215 -1.96 12.00 -17.63
CA LEU A 215 -1.38 12.15 -16.30
C LEU A 215 -0.03 12.87 -16.37
N SER A 216 0.84 12.49 -17.33
CA SER A 216 2.13 13.14 -17.51
C SER A 216 1.99 14.60 -17.90
N ILE A 217 0.96 14.96 -18.67
CA ILE A 217 0.67 16.35 -19.06
C ILE A 217 0.19 17.14 -17.84
N VAL A 218 -0.73 16.60 -17.04
CA VAL A 218 -1.30 17.27 -15.87
C VAL A 218 -0.24 17.48 -14.79
N LEU A 219 0.64 16.49 -14.56
CA LEU A 219 1.66 16.55 -13.53
C LEU A 219 2.93 17.30 -13.95
N LYS A 220 3.09 17.61 -15.26
CA LYS A 220 4.25 18.35 -15.77
C LYS A 220 4.31 19.76 -15.15
N GLY A 221 5.34 19.99 -14.34
CA GLY A 221 5.57 21.29 -13.69
C GLY A 221 4.84 21.47 -12.35
N VAL A 222 4.18 20.41 -11.84
CA VAL A 222 3.52 20.39 -10.52
C VAL A 222 4.29 19.49 -9.54
N MET A 223 5.07 18.55 -10.08
CA MET A 223 6.00 17.67 -9.35
C MET A 223 7.43 17.83 -9.88
#